data_d74d8da0852f268bc6002ea818259afa
#
_entry.id   d74d8da0852f268bc6002ea818259afa
#
_cell.length_a   1.000
_cell.length_b   1.000
_cell.length_c   1.000
_cell.angle_alpha   90.00
_cell.angle_beta   90.00
_cell.angle_gamma   90.00
#
_symmetry.space_group_name_H-M   'P 1'
#
loop_
_entity.id
_entity.type
_entity.pdbx_description
1 polymer ?
#
loop_
_entity_poly.entity_id
_entity_poly.type
_entity_poly.pdbx_seq_one_letter_code
_entity_poly.pdbx_strand_id
1 'polypeptide(L)'
;MQYDQQVLRRLQLTEMGMLVDIDRVCREHNITYFLDAGTLLGARRHGGFIPWDDDVDLGMPRDDYERFLQEAPEALGGRYCVSCPNTNSHQASLFAKVMLADTRFETEETQEAGFEQGIFIDIFPYDAVCSEFGDAKRQRRRCFMWQSISYLYHTKHIVVPHRGVLGAVERVACRVAHIFVKAFVDPTRIIKDFDSAAMMARDDPNATHLLLASYANGGPFPKEMLLPT
;
A
#
# COMPACT_ATOMS: atom_id res chain seq x y z
N MET A 1 -0.75 -14.31 11.66
CA MET A 1 -0.21 -15.70 11.65
C MET A 1 0.86 -15.82 12.72
N GLN A 2 1.04 -16.98 13.35
CA GLN A 2 2.14 -17.19 14.29
C GLN A 2 3.17 -18.03 13.55
N TYR A 3 4.21 -17.36 13.02
CA TYR A 3 5.31 -18.04 12.34
C TYR A 3 6.21 -18.74 13.36
N ASP A 4 6.87 -19.83 12.93
CA ASP A 4 8.06 -20.29 13.62
C ASP A 4 9.13 -19.17 13.62
N GLN A 5 9.84 -19.00 14.74
CA GLN A 5 10.80 -17.91 14.89
C GLN A 5 11.94 -17.95 13.84
N GLN A 6 12.36 -19.15 13.43
CA GLN A 6 13.41 -19.29 12.41
C GLN A 6 12.88 -18.92 11.03
N VAL A 7 11.63 -19.28 10.73
CA VAL A 7 10.95 -18.90 9.47
C VAL A 7 10.77 -17.38 9.39
N LEU A 8 10.26 -16.77 10.47
CA LEU A 8 10.11 -15.32 10.53
C LEU A 8 11.46 -14.61 10.36
N ARG A 9 12.50 -15.07 11.03
CA ARG A 9 13.83 -14.47 10.91
C ARG A 9 14.40 -14.58 9.50
N ARG A 10 14.18 -15.70 8.81
CA ARG A 10 14.58 -15.85 7.40
C ARG A 10 13.83 -14.91 6.49
N LEU A 11 12.51 -14.71 6.71
CA LEU A 11 11.69 -13.76 5.98
C LEU A 11 12.26 -12.34 6.16
N GLN A 12 12.42 -11.87 7.40
CA GLN A 12 12.99 -10.56 7.72
C GLN A 12 14.37 -10.31 7.07
N LEU A 13 15.25 -11.32 7.04
CA LEU A 13 16.55 -11.19 6.39
C LEU A 13 16.44 -11.12 4.86
N THR A 14 15.46 -11.81 4.29
CA THR A 14 15.17 -11.73 2.85
C THR A 14 14.66 -10.33 2.49
N GLU A 15 13.70 -9.81 3.23
CA GLU A 15 13.15 -8.47 3.04
C GLU A 15 14.20 -7.37 3.27
N MET A 16 15.10 -7.56 4.26
CA MET A 16 16.25 -6.66 4.45
C MET A 16 17.15 -6.63 3.21
N GLY A 17 17.40 -7.78 2.59
CA GLY A 17 18.16 -7.84 1.32
C GLY A 17 17.45 -7.11 0.18
N MET A 18 16.13 -7.24 0.10
CA MET A 18 15.31 -6.51 -0.89
C MET A 18 15.35 -5.00 -0.63
N LEU A 19 15.25 -4.58 0.64
CA LEU A 19 15.32 -3.17 1.04
C LEU A 19 16.67 -2.54 0.64
N VAL A 20 17.78 -3.26 0.81
CA VAL A 20 19.12 -2.79 0.38
C VAL A 20 19.19 -2.57 -1.13
N ASP A 21 18.60 -3.48 -1.91
CA ASP A 21 18.56 -3.32 -3.37
C ASP A 21 17.66 -2.15 -3.79
N ILE A 22 16.51 -1.95 -3.12
CA ILE A 22 15.62 -0.80 -3.35
C ILE A 22 16.31 0.52 -2.95
N ASP A 23 16.99 0.59 -1.79
CA ASP A 23 17.75 1.77 -1.36
C ASP A 23 18.81 2.15 -2.39
N ARG A 24 19.56 1.17 -2.91
CA ARG A 24 20.53 1.40 -3.98
C ARG A 24 19.90 2.07 -5.20
N VAL A 25 18.79 1.53 -5.70
CA VAL A 25 18.08 2.08 -6.86
C VAL A 25 17.56 3.49 -6.56
N CYS A 26 16.95 3.70 -5.40
CA CYS A 26 16.45 5.02 -5.01
C CYS A 26 17.57 6.07 -4.97
N ARG A 27 18.75 5.72 -4.44
CA ARG A 27 19.92 6.62 -4.41
C ARG A 27 20.48 6.91 -5.81
N GLU A 28 20.63 5.88 -6.64
CA GLU A 28 21.15 6.02 -8.02
C GLU A 28 20.25 6.92 -8.88
N HIS A 29 18.93 6.88 -8.65
CA HIS A 29 17.93 7.63 -9.41
C HIS A 29 17.42 8.90 -8.70
N ASN A 30 17.97 9.26 -7.53
CA ASN A 30 17.53 10.41 -6.71
C ASN A 30 16.02 10.33 -6.40
N ILE A 31 15.53 9.18 -6.01
CA ILE A 31 14.15 8.94 -5.57
C ILE A 31 14.12 9.03 -4.05
N THR A 32 13.26 9.89 -3.51
CA THR A 32 13.06 10.04 -2.07
C THR A 32 12.13 8.95 -1.56
N TYR A 33 12.56 8.24 -0.52
CA TYR A 33 11.72 7.31 0.22
C TYR A 33 11.99 7.43 1.72
N PHE A 34 11.09 6.88 2.52
CA PHE A 34 11.23 6.79 3.97
C PHE A 34 10.63 5.48 4.48
N LEU A 35 11.12 5.03 5.63
CA LEU A 35 10.53 3.88 6.33
C LEU A 35 9.17 4.30 6.90
N ASP A 36 8.17 3.42 6.78
CA ASP A 36 6.81 3.72 7.23
C ASP A 36 6.33 2.74 8.31
N ALA A 37 5.22 3.02 8.93
CA ALA A 37 4.46 2.17 9.85
C ALA A 37 5.33 1.35 10.84
N GLY A 38 5.18 0.02 10.84
CA GLY A 38 5.92 -0.94 11.66
C GLY A 38 7.43 -0.89 11.40
N THR A 39 7.83 -0.73 10.17
CA THR A 39 9.24 -0.66 9.76
C THR A 39 9.96 0.54 10.38
N LEU A 40 9.37 1.72 10.34
CA LEU A 40 9.92 2.93 10.99
C LEU A 40 9.98 2.74 12.51
N LEU A 41 8.93 2.20 13.10
CA LEU A 41 8.87 1.96 14.54
C LEU A 41 9.94 0.95 14.99
N GLY A 42 10.13 -0.12 14.22
CA GLY A 42 11.16 -1.13 14.43
C GLY A 42 12.56 -0.56 14.35
N ALA A 43 12.86 0.17 13.28
CA ALA A 43 14.14 0.86 13.10
C ALA A 43 14.46 1.78 14.29
N ARG A 44 13.49 2.56 14.77
CA ARG A 44 13.67 3.52 15.87
C ARG A 44 13.80 2.88 17.24
N ARG A 45 13.04 1.80 17.52
CA ARG A 45 12.95 1.19 18.87
C ARG A 45 13.85 -0.03 19.05
N HIS A 46 14.06 -0.80 17.97
CA HIS A 46 14.74 -2.08 18.00
C HIS A 46 16.05 -2.08 17.20
N GLY A 47 16.35 -0.99 16.47
CA GLY A 47 17.49 -0.94 15.54
C GLY A 47 17.36 -1.89 14.36
N GLY A 48 16.13 -2.26 13.98
CA GLY A 48 15.79 -3.21 12.94
C GLY A 48 14.31 -3.56 12.98
N PHE A 49 13.94 -4.77 12.62
CA PHE A 49 12.56 -5.22 12.68
C PHE A 49 11.99 -5.26 14.10
N ILE A 50 10.71 -4.99 14.23
CA ILE A 50 9.95 -5.42 15.41
C ILE A 50 10.03 -6.96 15.46
N PRO A 51 10.32 -7.60 16.64
CA PRO A 51 10.62 -9.03 16.70
C PRO A 51 9.57 -9.99 16.12
N TRP A 52 8.33 -9.55 15.99
CA TRP A 52 7.19 -10.34 15.46
C TRP A 52 6.62 -9.80 14.16
N ASP A 53 7.26 -8.81 13.55
CA ASP A 53 6.85 -8.18 12.29
C ASP A 53 7.29 -9.02 11.10
N ASP A 54 6.45 -9.09 10.07
CA ASP A 54 6.62 -9.95 8.91
C ASP A 54 6.51 -9.19 7.57
N ASP A 55 6.67 -7.86 7.62
CA ASP A 55 6.61 -6.98 6.45
C ASP A 55 7.58 -5.79 6.53
N VAL A 56 7.82 -5.17 5.39
CA VAL A 56 8.54 -3.91 5.25
C VAL A 56 7.70 -2.93 4.46
N ASP A 57 7.49 -1.76 5.06
CA ASP A 57 6.70 -0.67 4.53
C ASP A 57 7.58 0.53 4.18
N LEU A 58 7.48 1.02 2.94
CA LEU A 58 8.16 2.23 2.48
C LEU A 58 7.16 3.25 1.99
N GLY A 59 7.31 4.50 2.40
CA GLY A 59 6.57 5.63 1.89
C GLY A 59 7.39 6.43 0.86
N MET A 60 6.73 6.93 -0.17
CA MET A 60 7.34 7.83 -1.16
C MET A 60 6.39 9.01 -1.43
N PRO A 61 6.87 10.26 -1.53
CA PRO A 61 6.09 11.34 -2.12
C PRO A 61 5.57 10.93 -3.49
N ARG A 62 4.36 11.37 -3.89
CA ARG A 62 3.69 10.94 -5.13
C ARG A 62 4.59 11.02 -6.37
N ASP A 63 5.31 12.10 -6.57
CA ASP A 63 6.15 12.28 -7.76
C ASP A 63 7.34 11.29 -7.76
N ASP A 64 7.94 11.03 -6.60
CA ASP A 64 9.00 10.03 -6.44
C ASP A 64 8.45 8.61 -6.60
N TYR A 65 7.24 8.33 -6.12
CA TYR A 65 6.55 7.06 -6.32
C TYR A 65 6.28 6.79 -7.82
N GLU A 66 5.80 7.78 -8.56
CA GLU A 66 5.56 7.64 -9.99
C GLU A 66 6.87 7.40 -10.76
N ARG A 67 7.96 8.09 -10.38
CA ARG A 67 9.30 7.85 -10.93
C ARG A 67 9.82 6.46 -10.58
N PHE A 68 9.64 6.02 -9.34
CA PHE A 68 10.02 4.68 -8.92
C PHE A 68 9.33 3.60 -9.76
N LEU A 69 8.03 3.71 -10.03
CA LEU A 69 7.31 2.76 -10.87
C LEU A 69 7.82 2.69 -12.32
N GLN A 70 8.40 3.78 -12.82
CA GLN A 70 8.97 3.84 -14.18
C GLN A 70 10.39 3.28 -14.25
N GLU A 71 11.22 3.58 -13.25
CA GLU A 71 12.66 3.33 -13.28
C GLU A 71 13.05 2.02 -12.59
N ALA A 72 12.38 1.65 -11.50
CA ALA A 72 12.73 0.48 -10.69
C ALA A 72 12.62 -0.88 -11.41
N PRO A 73 11.64 -1.15 -12.30
CA PRO A 73 11.57 -2.45 -12.98
C PRO A 73 12.84 -2.80 -13.77
N GLU A 74 13.44 -1.83 -14.46
CA GLU A 74 14.69 -2.02 -15.19
C GLU A 74 15.90 -2.06 -14.25
N ALA A 75 15.97 -1.12 -13.29
CA ALA A 75 17.10 -0.97 -12.38
C ALA A 75 17.26 -2.11 -11.37
N LEU A 76 16.15 -2.71 -10.92
CA LEU A 76 16.13 -3.88 -10.04
C LEU A 76 16.39 -5.20 -10.79
N GLY A 77 16.10 -5.21 -12.11
CA GLY A 77 16.31 -6.39 -12.98
C GLY A 77 15.36 -7.54 -12.68
N GLY A 78 15.56 -8.68 -13.41
CA GLY A 78 14.66 -9.83 -13.38
C GLY A 78 14.58 -10.59 -12.05
N ARG A 79 15.36 -10.21 -11.04
CA ARG A 79 15.25 -10.76 -9.69
C ARG A 79 13.98 -10.29 -8.97
N TYR A 80 13.43 -9.15 -9.38
CA TYR A 80 12.28 -8.53 -8.76
C TYR A 80 11.15 -8.28 -9.76
N CYS A 81 9.93 -8.30 -9.25
CA CYS A 81 8.73 -7.89 -9.98
C CYS A 81 8.12 -6.68 -9.26
N VAL A 82 8.03 -5.54 -9.94
CA VAL A 82 7.32 -4.36 -9.44
C VAL A 82 5.88 -4.44 -9.93
N SER A 83 4.95 -4.65 -9.00
CA SER A 83 3.51 -4.74 -9.26
C SER A 83 2.79 -3.53 -8.71
N CYS A 84 1.85 -2.99 -9.45
CA CYS A 84 0.94 -1.95 -8.99
C CYS A 84 -0.45 -2.17 -9.59
N PRO A 85 -1.52 -1.55 -9.06
CA PRO A 85 -2.87 -1.72 -9.56
C PRO A 85 -3.01 -1.45 -11.06
N ASN A 86 -2.27 -0.48 -11.60
CA ASN A 86 -2.31 -0.14 -13.03
C ASN A 86 -1.71 -1.23 -13.93
N THR A 87 -0.82 -2.06 -13.42
CA THR A 87 -0.17 -3.15 -14.18
C THR A 87 -0.76 -4.52 -13.88
N ASN A 88 -1.45 -4.68 -12.74
CA ASN A 88 -2.03 -5.93 -12.31
C ASN A 88 -3.44 -5.74 -11.74
N SER A 89 -4.44 -6.09 -12.55
CA SER A 89 -5.86 -5.97 -12.19
C SER A 89 -6.34 -6.93 -11.10
N HIS A 90 -5.51 -7.89 -10.67
CA HIS A 90 -5.80 -8.80 -9.55
C HIS A 90 -5.34 -8.26 -8.19
N GLN A 91 -4.61 -7.15 -8.18
CA GLN A 91 -4.12 -6.52 -6.97
C GLN A 91 -5.19 -5.66 -6.32
N ALA A 92 -5.63 -6.05 -5.12
CA ALA A 92 -6.64 -5.31 -4.36
C ALA A 92 -6.09 -4.03 -3.70
N SER A 93 -4.80 -4.05 -3.31
CA SER A 93 -4.12 -2.91 -2.70
C SER A 93 -3.88 -1.79 -3.72
N LEU A 94 -4.20 -0.54 -3.35
CA LEU A 94 -4.06 0.63 -4.21
C LEU A 94 -2.70 1.32 -4.02
N PHE A 95 -1.64 0.51 -3.93
CA PHE A 95 -0.23 0.91 -3.83
C PHE A 95 0.65 -0.16 -4.48
N ALA A 96 1.93 0.12 -4.68
CA ALA A 96 2.81 -0.82 -5.34
C ALA A 96 3.43 -1.84 -4.36
N LYS A 97 3.87 -2.96 -4.93
CA LYS A 97 4.66 -3.99 -4.27
C LYS A 97 5.91 -4.30 -5.09
N VAL A 98 7.05 -4.36 -4.43
CA VAL A 98 8.25 -4.97 -5.01
C VAL A 98 8.30 -6.40 -4.50
N MET A 99 8.18 -7.37 -5.39
CA MET A 99 8.15 -8.79 -5.04
C MET A 99 9.43 -9.48 -5.49
N LEU A 100 9.94 -10.40 -4.67
CA LEU A 100 11.06 -11.25 -5.01
C LEU A 100 10.58 -12.37 -5.95
N ALA A 101 11.16 -12.45 -7.15
CA ALA A 101 10.83 -13.48 -8.13
C ALA A 101 11.08 -14.88 -7.58
N ASP A 102 10.39 -15.88 -8.14
CA ASP A 102 10.51 -17.29 -7.77
C ASP A 102 10.25 -17.60 -6.28
N THR A 103 9.57 -16.72 -5.58
CA THR A 103 9.09 -16.93 -4.20
C THR A 103 7.56 -16.92 -4.14
N ARG A 104 7.02 -17.45 -3.04
CA ARG A 104 5.58 -17.51 -2.83
C ARG A 104 5.23 -17.09 -1.41
N PHE A 105 4.39 -16.07 -1.32
CA PHE A 105 3.83 -15.54 -0.06
C PHE A 105 2.36 -15.22 -0.27
N GLU A 106 1.49 -16.18 0.03
CA GLU A 106 0.07 -16.09 -0.29
C GLU A 106 -0.78 -16.02 0.98
N THR A 107 -1.80 -15.19 0.91
CA THR A 107 -2.89 -15.11 1.89
C THR A 107 -4.18 -15.63 1.27
N GLU A 108 -5.21 -15.88 2.08
CA GLU A 108 -6.54 -16.23 1.56
C GLU A 108 -7.08 -15.15 0.62
N GLU A 109 -6.79 -13.87 0.91
CA GLU A 109 -7.23 -12.74 0.10
C GLU A 109 -6.54 -12.71 -1.26
N THR A 110 -5.21 -12.93 -1.32
CA THR A 110 -4.47 -12.95 -2.59
C THR A 110 -4.84 -14.13 -3.45
N GLN A 111 -5.07 -15.32 -2.84
CA GLN A 111 -5.56 -16.50 -3.54
C GLN A 111 -6.96 -16.29 -4.12
N GLU A 112 -7.87 -15.65 -3.36
CA GLU A 112 -9.22 -15.36 -3.82
C GLU A 112 -9.25 -14.33 -4.96
N ALA A 113 -8.38 -13.32 -4.90
CA ALA A 113 -8.19 -12.34 -5.95
C ALA A 113 -7.50 -12.90 -7.21
N GLY A 114 -6.86 -14.07 -7.10
CA GLY A 114 -6.00 -14.61 -8.15
C GLY A 114 -4.70 -13.83 -8.32
N PHE A 115 -4.22 -13.21 -7.26
CA PHE A 115 -2.99 -12.43 -7.24
C PHE A 115 -1.83 -13.31 -6.78
N GLU A 116 -0.93 -13.64 -7.69
CA GLU A 116 0.29 -14.37 -7.38
C GLU A 116 1.27 -13.43 -6.68
N GLN A 117 1.52 -13.68 -5.39
CA GLN A 117 2.36 -12.85 -4.56
C GLN A 117 3.59 -13.60 -4.08
N GLY A 118 4.78 -13.04 -4.34
CA GLY A 118 6.05 -13.46 -3.74
C GLY A 118 6.30 -12.77 -2.40
N ILE A 119 7.46 -13.00 -1.78
CA ILE A 119 7.95 -12.17 -0.67
C ILE A 119 8.05 -10.74 -1.19
N PHE A 120 7.58 -9.75 -0.44
CA PHE A 120 7.34 -8.41 -0.95
C PHE A 120 7.75 -7.31 0.03
N ILE A 121 7.93 -6.12 -0.52
CA ILE A 121 8.00 -4.85 0.20
C ILE A 121 6.89 -3.96 -0.34
N ASP A 122 6.11 -3.35 0.56
CA ASP A 122 5.04 -2.42 0.21
C ASP A 122 5.61 -1.01 -0.02
N ILE A 123 5.18 -0.39 -1.14
CA ILE A 123 5.59 0.95 -1.52
C ILE A 123 4.34 1.84 -1.58
N PHE A 124 4.21 2.75 -0.63
CA PHE A 124 3.05 3.60 -0.47
C PHE A 124 3.25 4.98 -1.10
N PRO A 125 2.33 5.42 -1.98
CA PRO A 125 2.29 6.80 -2.42
C PRO A 125 1.74 7.71 -1.31
N TYR A 126 2.47 8.79 -1.01
CA TYR A 126 2.03 9.85 -0.13
C TYR A 126 1.62 11.07 -0.92
N ASP A 127 0.35 11.43 -0.82
CA ASP A 127 -0.28 12.48 -1.58
C ASP A 127 -0.43 13.78 -0.78
N ALA A 128 -0.36 14.92 -1.47
CA ALA A 128 -0.65 16.21 -0.87
C ALA A 128 -2.10 16.29 -0.39
N VAL A 129 -2.31 16.89 0.76
CA VAL A 129 -3.64 17.11 1.35
C VAL A 129 -4.12 18.50 0.97
N CYS A 130 -5.37 18.61 0.49
CA CYS A 130 -5.99 19.89 0.18
C CYS A 130 -5.89 20.85 1.37
N SER A 131 -5.49 22.09 1.13
CA SER A 131 -5.32 23.12 2.14
C SER A 131 -6.65 23.51 2.80
N GLU A 132 -7.73 23.52 2.01
CA GLU A 132 -9.08 23.82 2.50
C GLU A 132 -9.69 22.62 3.24
N PHE A 133 -10.17 22.82 4.48
CA PHE A 133 -10.71 21.76 5.33
C PHE A 133 -11.83 20.95 4.66
N GLY A 134 -12.73 21.62 3.95
CA GLY A 134 -13.84 20.97 3.23
C GLY A 134 -13.36 20.03 2.15
N ASP A 135 -12.38 20.44 1.38
CA ASP A 135 -11.78 19.66 0.29
C ASP A 135 -10.89 18.55 0.83
N ALA A 136 -10.12 18.76 1.88
CA ALA A 136 -9.36 17.71 2.57
C ALA A 136 -10.27 16.57 3.07
N LYS A 137 -11.41 16.93 3.69
CA LYS A 137 -12.41 15.94 4.12
C LYS A 137 -13.03 15.18 2.93
N ARG A 138 -13.31 15.90 1.84
CA ARG A 138 -13.83 15.30 0.60
C ARG A 138 -12.81 14.36 -0.04
N GLN A 139 -11.53 14.76 -0.13
CA GLN A 139 -10.42 13.95 -0.60
C GLN A 139 -10.35 12.62 0.18
N ARG A 140 -10.22 12.69 1.50
CA ARG A 140 -10.14 11.50 2.36
C ARG A 140 -11.36 10.58 2.21
N ARG A 141 -12.58 11.14 2.17
CA ARG A 141 -13.81 10.37 2.01
C ARG A 141 -13.86 9.63 0.68
N ARG A 142 -13.42 10.28 -0.41
CA ARG A 142 -13.37 9.66 -1.75
C ARG A 142 -12.32 8.55 -1.81
N CYS A 143 -11.13 8.77 -1.26
CA CYS A 143 -10.09 7.76 -1.18
C CYS A 143 -10.56 6.53 -0.38
N PHE A 144 -11.15 6.74 0.80
CA PHE A 144 -11.70 5.65 1.61
C PHE A 144 -12.80 4.88 0.88
N MET A 145 -13.68 5.58 0.17
CA MET A 145 -14.76 4.95 -0.60
C MET A 145 -14.19 4.05 -1.71
N TRP A 146 -13.26 4.57 -2.51
CA TRP A 146 -12.69 3.80 -3.62
C TRP A 146 -11.81 2.64 -3.14
N GLN A 147 -11.07 2.83 -2.06
CA GLN A 147 -10.35 1.74 -1.41
C GLN A 147 -11.29 0.62 -0.95
N SER A 148 -12.40 0.99 -0.31
CA SER A 148 -13.40 0.01 0.14
C SER A 148 -14.02 -0.74 -1.04
N ILE A 149 -14.28 -0.03 -2.16
CA ILE A 149 -14.77 -0.64 -3.39
C ILE A 149 -13.73 -1.59 -4.00
N SER A 150 -12.44 -1.25 -3.96
CA SER A 150 -11.36 -2.12 -4.43
C SER A 150 -11.34 -3.44 -3.66
N TYR A 151 -11.35 -3.41 -2.34
CA TYR A 151 -11.41 -4.63 -1.52
C TYR A 151 -12.69 -5.43 -1.81
N LEU A 152 -13.85 -4.79 -1.87
CA LEU A 152 -15.12 -5.44 -2.23
C LEU A 152 -15.12 -6.06 -3.63
N TYR A 153 -14.35 -5.50 -4.56
CA TYR A 153 -14.21 -6.07 -5.90
C TYR A 153 -13.40 -7.38 -5.89
N HIS A 154 -12.31 -7.43 -5.11
CA HIS A 154 -11.34 -8.52 -5.16
C HIS A 154 -11.65 -9.68 -4.20
N THR A 155 -12.23 -9.42 -3.02
CA THR A 155 -12.53 -10.45 -2.02
C THR A 155 -13.95 -10.37 -1.48
N LYS A 156 -14.53 -11.55 -1.21
CA LYS A 156 -15.79 -11.68 -0.46
C LYS A 156 -15.58 -11.85 1.05
N HIS A 157 -14.33 -12.11 1.48
CA HIS A 157 -13.93 -12.36 2.86
C HIS A 157 -13.37 -11.12 3.54
N ILE A 158 -14.21 -10.09 3.68
CA ILE A 158 -13.80 -8.83 4.32
C ILE A 158 -13.82 -9.00 5.83
N VAL A 159 -12.71 -8.59 6.47
CA VAL A 159 -12.62 -8.49 7.93
C VAL A 159 -13.52 -7.35 8.40
N VAL A 160 -14.55 -7.68 9.18
CA VAL A 160 -15.51 -6.73 9.73
C VAL A 160 -15.16 -6.39 11.18
N PRO A 161 -15.40 -5.12 11.63
CA PRO A 161 -14.98 -4.67 12.96
C PRO A 161 -15.77 -5.31 14.10
N HIS A 162 -17.01 -5.75 13.85
CA HIS A 162 -17.87 -6.28 14.89
C HIS A 162 -17.85 -7.82 14.96
N ARG A 163 -18.12 -8.34 16.17
CA ARG A 163 -18.26 -9.78 16.43
C ARG A 163 -19.73 -10.14 16.70
N GLY A 164 -20.04 -11.44 16.77
CA GLY A 164 -21.40 -11.92 17.06
C GLY A 164 -22.38 -11.68 15.90
N VAL A 165 -23.64 -11.40 16.24
CA VAL A 165 -24.75 -11.25 15.28
C VAL A 165 -24.51 -10.07 14.34
N LEU A 166 -24.07 -8.92 14.86
CA LEU A 166 -23.79 -7.73 14.04
C LEU A 166 -22.71 -8.03 13.01
N GLY A 167 -21.59 -8.64 13.43
CA GLY A 167 -20.53 -9.05 12.50
C GLY A 167 -21.00 -10.10 11.48
N ALA A 168 -21.97 -10.96 11.81
CA ALA A 168 -22.56 -11.88 10.85
C ALA A 168 -23.36 -11.13 9.78
N VAL A 169 -24.15 -10.15 10.18
CA VAL A 169 -24.91 -9.28 9.25
C VAL A 169 -23.97 -8.50 8.34
N GLU A 170 -22.91 -7.90 8.90
CA GLU A 170 -21.90 -7.18 8.13
C GLU A 170 -21.21 -8.06 7.08
N ARG A 171 -20.82 -9.28 7.45
CA ARG A 171 -20.22 -10.24 6.50
C ARG A 171 -21.19 -10.61 5.37
N VAL A 172 -22.46 -10.82 5.68
CA VAL A 172 -23.48 -11.08 4.64
C VAL A 172 -23.63 -9.86 3.73
N ALA A 173 -23.72 -8.67 4.30
CA ALA A 173 -23.81 -7.43 3.53
C ALA A 173 -22.58 -7.23 2.61
N CYS A 174 -21.37 -7.50 3.10
CA CYS A 174 -20.14 -7.43 2.29
C CYS A 174 -20.15 -8.46 1.14
N ARG A 175 -20.65 -9.70 1.38
CA ARG A 175 -20.77 -10.70 0.31
C ARG A 175 -21.75 -10.27 -0.79
N VAL A 176 -22.89 -9.72 -0.40
CA VAL A 176 -23.87 -9.18 -1.35
C VAL A 176 -23.26 -8.00 -2.12
N ALA A 177 -22.61 -7.06 -1.41
CA ALA A 177 -21.95 -5.93 -2.03
C ALA A 177 -20.84 -6.37 -3.01
N HIS A 178 -20.05 -7.40 -2.66
CA HIS A 178 -19.03 -7.98 -3.56
C HIS A 178 -19.64 -8.41 -4.89
N ILE A 179 -20.78 -9.12 -4.88
CA ILE A 179 -21.45 -9.59 -6.11
C ILE A 179 -21.84 -8.40 -7.00
N PHE A 180 -22.43 -7.35 -6.41
CA PHE A 180 -22.82 -6.16 -7.16
C PHE A 180 -21.62 -5.37 -7.68
N VAL A 181 -20.62 -5.15 -6.84
CA VAL A 181 -19.42 -4.41 -7.23
C VAL A 181 -18.69 -5.14 -8.35
N LYS A 182 -18.50 -6.46 -8.24
CA LYS A 182 -17.83 -7.27 -9.26
C LYS A 182 -18.60 -7.33 -10.58
N ALA A 183 -19.94 -7.24 -10.55
CA ALA A 183 -20.80 -7.28 -11.75
C ALA A 183 -20.89 -5.94 -12.48
N PHE A 184 -20.80 -4.80 -11.77
CA PHE A 184 -21.12 -3.50 -12.31
C PHE A 184 -20.01 -2.46 -12.27
N VAL A 185 -18.88 -2.74 -11.59
CA VAL A 185 -17.76 -1.81 -11.46
C VAL A 185 -16.56 -2.33 -12.25
N ASP A 186 -16.03 -1.47 -13.11
CA ASP A 186 -14.80 -1.74 -13.84
C ASP A 186 -13.59 -1.51 -12.89
N PRO A 187 -12.66 -2.47 -12.72
CA PRO A 187 -11.48 -2.29 -11.90
C PRO A 187 -10.60 -1.12 -12.35
N THR A 188 -10.51 -0.85 -13.63
CA THR A 188 -9.73 0.30 -14.15
C THR A 188 -10.32 1.64 -13.69
N ARG A 189 -11.65 1.71 -13.56
CA ARG A 189 -12.32 2.87 -12.99
C ARG A 189 -12.03 3.05 -11.50
N ILE A 190 -11.95 1.96 -10.72
CA ILE A 190 -11.61 2.02 -9.29
C ILE A 190 -10.25 2.72 -9.12
N ILE A 191 -9.25 2.28 -9.86
CA ILE A 191 -7.89 2.81 -9.80
C ILE A 191 -7.87 4.29 -10.21
N LYS A 192 -8.44 4.60 -11.38
CA LYS A 192 -8.49 5.97 -11.91
C LYS A 192 -9.19 6.95 -10.96
N ASP A 193 -10.32 6.58 -10.42
CA ASP A 193 -11.11 7.46 -9.54
C ASP A 193 -10.48 7.57 -8.15
N PHE A 194 -9.76 6.52 -7.67
CA PHE A 194 -8.94 6.58 -6.47
C PHE A 194 -7.77 7.54 -6.66
N ASP A 195 -6.96 7.39 -7.71
CA ASP A 195 -5.83 8.26 -7.99
C ASP A 195 -6.28 9.71 -8.20
N SER A 196 -7.37 9.93 -8.91
CA SER A 196 -7.98 11.26 -9.05
C SER A 196 -8.38 11.87 -7.70
N ALA A 197 -8.84 11.05 -6.75
CA ALA A 197 -9.17 11.52 -5.41
C ALA A 197 -7.93 11.76 -4.57
N ALA A 198 -6.93 10.88 -4.63
CA ALA A 198 -5.68 10.99 -3.89
C ALA A 198 -4.89 12.24 -4.30
N MET A 199 -4.80 12.49 -5.60
CA MET A 199 -4.05 13.61 -6.18
C MET A 199 -4.84 14.93 -6.26
N MET A 200 -5.98 15.08 -5.58
CA MET A 200 -6.78 16.33 -5.62
C MET A 200 -6.00 17.60 -5.27
N ALA A 201 -4.97 17.49 -4.45
CA ALA A 201 -4.15 18.62 -4.01
C ALA A 201 -2.75 18.64 -4.65
N ARG A 202 -2.52 17.91 -5.75
CA ARG A 202 -1.19 17.83 -6.37
C ARG A 202 -0.65 19.21 -6.74
N ASP A 203 -1.49 20.06 -7.28
CA ASP A 203 -1.16 21.39 -7.74
C ASP A 203 -1.56 22.51 -6.75
N ASP A 204 -1.95 22.15 -5.52
CA ASP A 204 -2.30 23.13 -4.49
C ASP A 204 -1.02 23.71 -3.85
N PRO A 205 -0.67 24.99 -4.12
CA PRO A 205 0.56 25.60 -3.60
C PRO A 205 0.53 25.78 -2.08
N ASN A 206 -0.65 25.70 -1.45
CA ASN A 206 -0.83 25.83 -0.02
C ASN A 206 -0.87 24.47 0.70
N ALA A 207 -0.77 23.37 -0.04
CA ALA A 207 -0.74 22.04 0.55
C ALA A 207 0.58 21.81 1.30
N THR A 208 0.55 21.82 2.61
CA THR A 208 1.71 21.66 3.51
C THR A 208 1.82 20.28 4.13
N HIS A 209 0.83 19.42 3.95
CA HIS A 209 0.77 18.08 4.55
C HIS A 209 0.70 17.00 3.48
N LEU A 210 1.17 15.82 3.87
CA LEU A 210 1.06 14.57 3.10
C LEU A 210 0.17 13.59 3.84
N LEU A 211 -0.48 12.70 3.07
CA LEU A 211 -1.37 11.66 3.57
C LEU A 211 -1.14 10.38 2.77
N LEU A 212 -1.11 9.25 3.46
CA LEU A 212 -1.28 7.94 2.85
C LEU A 212 -2.76 7.74 2.48
N ALA A 213 -3.08 7.97 1.22
CA ALA A 213 -4.47 7.96 0.73
C ALA A 213 -5.11 6.56 0.76
N SER A 214 -4.30 5.51 0.63
CA SER A 214 -4.73 4.11 0.66
C SER A 214 -4.97 3.54 2.07
N TYR A 215 -4.78 4.34 3.15
CA TYR A 215 -4.99 3.90 4.53
C TYR A 215 -5.96 4.83 5.26
N ALA A 216 -7.12 4.32 5.64
CA ALA A 216 -8.19 5.13 6.22
C ALA A 216 -7.83 5.75 7.59
N ASN A 217 -6.94 5.11 8.34
CA ASN A 217 -6.61 5.47 9.73
C ASN A 217 -5.36 6.34 9.86
N GLY A 218 -4.61 6.56 8.78
CA GLY A 218 -3.46 7.45 8.77
C GLY A 218 -3.88 8.92 8.90
N GLY A 219 -3.22 9.68 9.78
CA GLY A 219 -3.34 11.14 9.83
C GLY A 219 -2.39 11.81 8.85
N PRO A 220 -2.73 13.02 8.37
CA PRO A 220 -1.78 13.81 7.59
C PRO A 220 -0.61 14.26 8.48
N PHE A 221 0.58 14.35 7.89
CA PHE A 221 1.76 14.89 8.56
C PHE A 221 2.41 15.99 7.71
N PRO A 222 3.14 16.95 8.33
CA PRO A 222 3.80 18.03 7.59
C PRO A 222 4.86 17.52 6.62
N LYS A 223 4.91 18.07 5.40
CA LYS A 223 5.94 17.77 4.39
C LYS A 223 7.36 17.97 4.91
N GLU A 224 7.55 18.93 5.80
CA GLU A 224 8.83 19.25 6.42
C GLU A 224 9.46 18.09 7.19
N MET A 225 8.64 17.13 7.65
CA MET A 225 9.13 15.92 8.33
C MET A 225 9.91 14.97 7.42
N LEU A 226 9.80 15.13 6.08
CA LEU A 226 10.57 14.36 5.10
C LEU A 226 11.91 14.99 4.75
N LEU A 227 12.18 16.23 5.19
CA LEU A 227 13.45 16.87 4.95
C LEU A 227 14.52 16.21 5.82
N PRO A 228 15.72 15.93 5.28
CA PRO A 228 16.84 15.45 6.08
C PRO A 228 17.20 16.53 7.11
N THR A 229 17.20 16.14 8.39
CA THR A 229 17.67 16.98 9.51
C THR A 229 19.19 17.03 9.53
#